data_444e0e5ae8e5f3ba6caefb70733168f2
#
_entry.id   444e0e5ae8e5f3ba6caefb70733168f2
#
_cell.length_a   1.000
_cell.length_b   1.000
_cell.length_c   1.000
_cell.angle_alpha   90.00
_cell.angle_beta   90.00
_cell.angle_gamma   90.00
#
_symmetry.space_group_name_H-M   'P 1'
#
loop_
_entity.id
_entity.type
_entity.pdbx_description
1 polymer ?
#
loop_
_entity_poly.entity_id
_entity_poly.type
_entity_poly.pdbx_seq_one_letter_code
_entity_poly.pdbx_strand_id
1 'polypeptide(L)'
;MVPGVKQEDGSINRSVQSWGTASMMLKGAEQRGKKEIAWDFLKWWASADTQATYARELEAVMGAAARYATANKVTFKTLSWSSKESAVLDEQHKWAFGIPQVAGGYYTERHITNAIRKVMNNNEDPRETILDYVITINKELSNKREEFGLKTLEQEEKETKQK
;
A
#
# COMPACT_ATOMS: atom_id res chain seq x y z
N MET A 1 7.52 -15.86 -0.60
CA MET A 1 8.14 -14.59 -0.12
C MET A 1 8.69 -13.81 -1.29
N VAL A 2 8.58 -12.48 -1.24
CA VAL A 2 9.13 -11.58 -2.27
C VAL A 2 10.66 -11.71 -2.29
N PRO A 3 11.33 -11.74 -3.46
CA PRO A 3 12.77 -11.64 -3.56
C PRO A 3 13.25 -10.37 -2.85
N GLY A 4 14.37 -10.48 -2.12
CA GLY A 4 14.90 -9.35 -1.36
C GLY A 4 16.15 -8.76 -2.00
N VAL A 5 16.53 -7.57 -1.55
CA VAL A 5 17.75 -6.87 -1.93
C VAL A 5 18.81 -7.10 -0.87
N LYS A 6 19.99 -7.58 -1.26
CA LYS A 6 21.11 -7.75 -0.35
C LYS A 6 21.65 -6.36 0.04
N GLN A 7 21.75 -6.13 1.34
CA GLN A 7 22.29 -4.91 1.92
C GLN A 7 23.81 -4.98 2.07
N GLU A 8 24.45 -3.87 2.40
CA GLU A 8 25.91 -3.80 2.61
C GLU A 8 26.38 -4.65 3.78
N ASP A 9 25.56 -4.79 4.83
CA ASP A 9 25.81 -5.65 5.99
C ASP A 9 25.60 -7.15 5.73
N GLY A 10 25.23 -7.52 4.50
CA GLY A 10 24.96 -8.89 4.07
C GLY A 10 23.53 -9.37 4.35
N SER A 11 22.71 -8.60 5.05
CA SER A 11 21.30 -8.92 5.27
C SER A 11 20.48 -8.83 3.97
N ILE A 12 19.30 -9.44 3.98
CA ILE A 12 18.38 -9.39 2.83
C ILE A 12 17.15 -8.60 3.24
N ASN A 13 16.99 -7.41 2.68
CA ASN A 13 15.79 -6.59 2.86
C ASN A 13 14.69 -7.09 1.91
N ARG A 14 13.54 -7.50 2.49
CA ARG A 14 12.36 -8.00 1.77
C ARG A 14 11.15 -7.07 1.92
N SER A 15 11.41 -5.81 2.23
CA SER A 15 10.37 -4.80 2.40
C SER A 15 9.48 -4.68 1.17
N VAL A 16 8.18 -4.65 1.41
CA VAL A 16 7.15 -4.47 0.38
C VAL A 16 6.13 -3.46 0.85
N GLN A 17 5.56 -2.76 -0.12
CA GLN A 17 4.43 -1.89 0.15
C GLN A 17 3.24 -2.69 0.64
N SER A 18 2.63 -2.25 1.74
CA SER A 18 1.33 -2.70 2.20
C SER A 18 0.25 -1.75 1.67
N TRP A 19 -0.76 -2.33 1.06
CA TRP A 19 -1.95 -1.62 0.60
C TRP A 19 -3.14 -2.01 1.44
N GLY A 20 -4.00 -1.05 1.76
CA GLY A 20 -5.20 -1.31 2.52
C GLY A 20 -6.29 -0.28 2.23
N THR A 21 -7.54 -0.68 2.40
CA THR A 21 -8.68 0.21 2.42
C THR A 21 -9.12 0.44 3.86
N ALA A 22 -9.49 1.68 4.18
CA ALA A 22 -10.03 2.03 5.48
C ALA A 22 -11.46 2.52 5.33
N SER A 23 -12.31 2.12 6.26
CA SER A 23 -13.65 2.70 6.40
C SER A 23 -13.61 3.80 7.44
N MET A 24 -14.18 4.96 7.11
CA MET A 24 -14.22 6.11 8.02
C MET A 24 -15.61 6.67 8.17
N MET A 25 -15.89 7.22 9.33
CA MET A 25 -17.14 7.93 9.59
C MET A 25 -16.99 9.39 9.19
N LEU A 26 -17.88 9.86 8.33
CA LEU A 26 -17.90 11.26 7.89
C LEU A 26 -18.68 12.13 8.87
N LYS A 27 -18.31 13.42 8.96
CA LYS A 27 -18.99 14.42 9.79
C LYS A 27 -20.51 14.50 9.53
N GLY A 28 -20.94 14.22 8.31
CA GLY A 28 -22.36 14.14 7.96
C GLY A 28 -23.16 13.07 8.72
N ALA A 29 -22.52 12.04 9.25
CA ALA A 29 -23.21 11.06 10.11
C ALA A 29 -23.61 11.70 11.45
N GLU A 30 -22.72 12.48 12.07
CA GLU A 30 -22.99 13.22 13.29
C GLU A 30 -24.05 14.31 13.08
N GLN A 31 -23.94 15.09 12.02
CA GLN A 31 -24.92 16.15 11.66
C GLN A 31 -26.34 15.61 11.47
N ARG A 32 -26.47 14.35 11.05
CA ARG A 32 -27.77 13.69 10.88
C ARG A 32 -28.21 12.88 12.10
N GLY A 33 -27.52 12.98 13.23
CA GLY A 33 -27.82 12.21 14.44
C GLY A 33 -27.62 10.69 14.28
N LYS A 34 -26.76 10.24 13.33
CA LYS A 34 -26.53 8.83 13.02
C LYS A 34 -25.14 8.34 13.44
N LYS A 35 -24.46 9.08 14.30
CA LYS A 35 -23.10 8.78 14.74
C LYS A 35 -22.96 7.39 15.34
N GLU A 36 -23.82 7.03 16.30
CA GLU A 36 -23.74 5.76 17.01
C GLU A 36 -23.99 4.57 16.05
N ILE A 37 -25.01 4.65 15.22
CA ILE A 37 -25.32 3.60 14.23
C ILE A 37 -24.16 3.43 13.22
N ALA A 38 -23.58 4.54 12.76
CA ALA A 38 -22.45 4.51 11.87
C ALA A 38 -21.21 3.87 12.52
N TRP A 39 -20.99 4.17 13.81
CA TRP A 39 -19.89 3.59 14.57
C TRP A 39 -20.10 2.09 14.81
N ASP A 40 -21.30 1.66 15.15
CA ASP A 40 -21.64 0.24 15.32
C ASP A 40 -21.46 -0.54 14.02
N PHE A 41 -21.84 0.04 12.88
CA PHE A 41 -21.57 -0.55 11.58
C PHE A 41 -20.06 -0.73 11.31
N LEU A 42 -19.24 0.30 11.59
CA LEU A 42 -17.80 0.22 11.40
C LEU A 42 -17.16 -0.87 12.29
N LYS A 43 -17.57 -0.96 13.55
CA LYS A 43 -17.12 -2.02 14.47
C LYS A 43 -17.53 -3.40 13.98
N TRP A 44 -18.76 -3.57 13.56
CA TRP A 44 -19.27 -4.81 13.01
C TRP A 44 -18.49 -5.21 11.77
N TRP A 45 -18.32 -4.29 10.81
CA TRP A 45 -17.56 -4.56 9.58
C TRP A 45 -16.11 -4.95 9.84
N ALA A 46 -15.43 -4.29 10.77
CA ALA A 46 -14.05 -4.58 11.13
C ALA A 46 -13.88 -5.78 12.06
N SER A 47 -14.97 -6.39 12.56
CA SER A 47 -14.89 -7.52 13.48
C SER A 47 -14.31 -8.77 12.80
N ALA A 48 -13.63 -9.62 13.60
CA ALA A 48 -13.01 -10.82 13.09
C ALA A 48 -14.02 -11.79 12.44
N ASP A 49 -15.17 -11.95 13.06
CA ASP A 49 -16.22 -12.86 12.60
C ASP A 49 -16.82 -12.40 11.27
N THR A 50 -17.15 -11.11 11.16
CA THR A 50 -17.69 -10.54 9.90
C THR A 50 -16.67 -10.67 8.77
N GLN A 51 -15.42 -10.32 9.02
CA GLN A 51 -14.35 -10.41 8.03
C GLN A 51 -14.10 -11.88 7.62
N ALA A 52 -14.14 -12.82 8.56
CA ALA A 52 -13.99 -14.25 8.27
C ALA A 52 -15.15 -14.80 7.44
N THR A 53 -16.38 -14.44 7.79
CA THR A 53 -17.57 -14.85 7.04
C THR A 53 -17.53 -14.29 5.63
N TYR A 54 -17.29 -12.98 5.48
CA TYR A 54 -17.17 -12.34 4.18
C TYR A 54 -16.11 -13.01 3.29
N ALA A 55 -14.93 -13.27 3.85
CA ALA A 55 -13.84 -13.89 3.10
C ALA A 55 -14.19 -15.31 2.61
N ARG A 56 -14.84 -16.12 3.46
CA ARG A 56 -15.27 -17.49 3.11
C ARG A 56 -16.36 -17.50 2.06
N GLU A 57 -17.36 -16.64 2.20
CA GLU A 57 -18.44 -16.51 1.23
C GLU A 57 -17.93 -16.06 -0.12
N LEU A 58 -17.01 -15.08 -0.14
CA LEU A 58 -16.39 -14.59 -1.37
C LEU A 58 -15.61 -15.71 -2.08
N GLU A 59 -14.81 -16.48 -1.34
CA GLU A 59 -14.07 -17.62 -1.88
C GLU A 59 -15.00 -18.74 -2.35
N ALA A 60 -16.08 -19.02 -1.62
CA ALA A 60 -17.07 -20.04 -2.00
C ALA A 60 -17.78 -19.70 -3.31
N VAL A 61 -18.10 -18.43 -3.55
CA VAL A 61 -18.81 -17.99 -4.75
C VAL A 61 -17.87 -17.82 -5.95
N MET A 62 -16.69 -17.26 -5.76
CA MET A 62 -15.78 -16.85 -6.83
C MET A 62 -14.53 -17.71 -6.96
N GLY A 63 -14.35 -18.67 -6.06
CA GLY A 63 -13.20 -19.57 -6.03
C GLY A 63 -11.94 -18.97 -5.40
N ALA A 64 -10.87 -19.74 -5.36
CA ALA A 64 -9.60 -19.38 -4.69
C ALA A 64 -8.95 -18.11 -5.21
N ALA A 65 -9.21 -17.72 -6.46
CA ALA A 65 -8.69 -16.48 -7.05
C ALA A 65 -9.24 -15.21 -6.37
N ALA A 66 -10.40 -15.31 -5.73
CA ALA A 66 -11.05 -14.21 -5.00
C ALA A 66 -10.76 -14.26 -3.49
N ARG A 67 -9.80 -15.06 -3.04
CA ARG A 67 -9.42 -15.17 -1.65
C ARG A 67 -9.07 -13.80 -1.07
N TYR A 68 -9.82 -13.39 -0.05
CA TYR A 68 -9.77 -12.05 0.50
C TYR A 68 -8.57 -11.86 1.44
N ALA A 69 -7.73 -10.87 1.16
CA ALA A 69 -6.62 -10.48 2.03
C ALA A 69 -7.12 -9.46 3.06
N THR A 70 -7.51 -9.92 4.24
CA THR A 70 -7.98 -9.04 5.32
C THR A 70 -6.83 -8.41 6.09
N ALA A 71 -7.00 -7.15 6.54
CA ALA A 71 -6.11 -6.51 7.49
C ALA A 71 -6.31 -6.99 8.94
N ASN A 72 -7.39 -7.71 9.22
CA ASN A 72 -7.65 -8.27 10.53
C ASN A 72 -6.77 -9.49 10.78
N LYS A 73 -5.77 -9.35 11.66
CA LYS A 73 -4.79 -10.41 11.94
C LYS A 73 -5.39 -11.68 12.57
N VAL A 74 -6.51 -11.56 13.28
CA VAL A 74 -7.22 -12.72 13.85
C VAL A 74 -7.91 -13.48 12.72
N THR A 75 -8.68 -12.78 11.91
CA THR A 75 -9.33 -13.34 10.72
C THR A 75 -8.34 -14.00 9.78
N PHE A 76 -7.23 -13.33 9.48
CA PHE A 76 -6.22 -13.81 8.54
C PHE A 76 -5.76 -15.24 8.85
N LYS A 77 -5.60 -15.58 10.14
CA LYS A 77 -5.21 -16.92 10.60
C LYS A 77 -6.30 -17.99 10.45
N THR A 78 -7.53 -17.59 10.21
CA THR A 78 -8.69 -18.50 10.07
C THR A 78 -9.12 -18.73 8.62
N LEU A 79 -8.45 -18.09 7.67
CA LEU A 79 -8.74 -18.24 6.25
C LEU A 79 -8.16 -19.54 5.67
N SER A 80 -8.62 -19.91 4.50
CA SER A 80 -8.33 -21.19 3.82
C SER A 80 -6.91 -21.25 3.21
N TRP A 81 -5.91 -20.73 3.93
CA TRP A 81 -4.52 -20.86 3.55
C TRP A 81 -3.98 -22.25 3.90
N SER A 82 -3.24 -22.88 3.01
CA SER A 82 -2.44 -24.04 3.39
C SER A 82 -1.38 -23.64 4.43
N SER A 83 -0.90 -24.59 5.21
CA SER A 83 0.17 -24.31 6.20
C SER A 83 1.41 -23.68 5.58
N LYS A 84 1.76 -24.07 4.35
CA LYS A 84 2.87 -23.50 3.62
C LYS A 84 2.63 -22.05 3.20
N GLU A 85 1.45 -21.75 2.68
CA GLU A 85 1.05 -20.38 2.31
C GLU A 85 1.00 -19.47 3.53
N SER A 86 0.34 -19.93 4.62
CA SER A 86 0.25 -19.19 5.88
C SER A 86 1.64 -18.83 6.42
N ALA A 87 2.58 -19.77 6.45
CA ALA A 87 3.94 -19.50 6.91
C ALA A 87 4.67 -18.45 6.05
N VAL A 88 4.52 -18.51 4.73
CA VAL A 88 5.11 -17.54 3.80
C VAL A 88 4.50 -16.15 3.98
N LEU A 89 3.18 -16.08 4.15
CA LEU A 89 2.46 -14.83 4.34
C LEU A 89 2.76 -14.19 5.70
N ASP A 90 2.81 -14.98 6.77
CA ASP A 90 3.20 -14.51 8.11
C ASP A 90 4.62 -13.93 8.12
N GLU A 91 5.55 -14.57 7.42
CA GLU A 91 6.91 -14.03 7.28
C GLU A 91 6.94 -12.76 6.43
N GLN A 92 6.21 -12.72 5.31
CA GLN A 92 6.14 -11.53 4.45
C GLN A 92 5.50 -10.34 5.15
N HIS A 93 4.49 -10.55 6.00
CA HIS A 93 3.84 -9.49 6.77
C HIS A 93 4.80 -8.73 7.71
N LYS A 94 5.88 -9.35 8.15
CA LYS A 94 6.91 -8.67 8.97
C LYS A 94 7.66 -7.60 8.18
N TRP A 95 7.68 -7.74 6.86
CA TRP A 95 8.34 -6.84 5.92
C TRP A 95 7.38 -5.86 5.24
N ALA A 96 6.09 -5.96 5.53
CA ALA A 96 5.09 -5.07 4.96
C ALA A 96 5.05 -3.74 5.71
N PHE A 97 5.09 -2.62 4.99
CA PHE A 97 4.98 -1.28 5.56
C PHE A 97 4.06 -0.40 4.71
N GLY A 98 3.43 0.57 5.36
CA GLY A 98 2.64 1.59 4.66
C GLY A 98 3.55 2.62 4.01
N ILE A 99 3.28 2.99 2.76
CA ILE A 99 3.96 4.15 2.16
C ILE A 99 3.47 5.41 2.85
N PRO A 100 4.38 6.27 3.36
CA PRO A 100 3.98 7.56 3.93
C PRO A 100 3.20 8.40 2.92
N GLN A 101 2.10 8.97 3.36
CA GLN A 101 1.34 9.90 2.53
C GLN A 101 2.06 11.25 2.54
N VAL A 102 2.73 11.54 1.44
CA VAL A 102 3.45 12.79 1.23
C VAL A 102 2.77 13.61 0.13
N ALA A 103 3.00 14.91 0.11
CA ALA A 103 2.53 15.78 -0.95
C ALA A 103 3.02 15.25 -2.31
N GLY A 104 2.10 14.92 -3.22
CA GLY A 104 2.42 14.35 -4.53
C GLY A 104 2.67 12.82 -4.56
N GLY A 105 2.57 12.10 -3.43
CA GLY A 105 2.79 10.64 -3.38
C GLY A 105 1.95 9.84 -4.38
N TYR A 106 0.74 10.28 -4.68
CA TYR A 106 -0.11 9.70 -5.71
C TYR A 106 0.56 9.66 -7.10
N TYR A 107 1.29 10.70 -7.46
CA TYR A 107 2.01 10.75 -8.74
C TYR A 107 3.13 9.72 -8.80
N THR A 108 3.84 9.51 -7.69
CA THR A 108 4.89 8.49 -7.60
C THR A 108 4.34 7.10 -7.91
N GLU A 109 3.26 6.70 -7.24
CA GLU A 109 2.63 5.39 -7.46
C GLU A 109 2.15 5.23 -8.92
N ARG A 110 1.48 6.25 -9.46
CA ARG A 110 1.00 6.28 -10.84
C ARG A 110 2.14 6.11 -11.84
N HIS A 111 3.25 6.83 -11.67
CA HIS A 111 4.38 6.77 -12.59
C HIS A 111 5.15 5.46 -12.50
N ILE A 112 5.31 4.88 -11.30
CA ILE A 112 5.88 3.53 -11.14
C ILE A 112 5.00 2.50 -11.87
N THR A 113 3.70 2.57 -11.71
CA THR A 113 2.76 1.68 -12.42
C THR A 113 2.88 1.84 -13.94
N ASN A 114 3.02 3.06 -14.44
CA ASN A 114 3.20 3.33 -15.85
C ASN A 114 4.54 2.79 -16.39
N ALA A 115 5.63 2.92 -15.61
CA ALA A 115 6.92 2.35 -15.95
C ALA A 115 6.83 0.82 -16.09
N ILE A 116 6.21 0.14 -15.12
CA ILE A 116 6.00 -1.31 -15.16
C ILE A 116 5.20 -1.70 -16.41
N ARG A 117 4.13 -0.97 -16.73
CA ARG A 117 3.32 -1.23 -17.94
C ARG A 117 4.12 -1.07 -19.23
N LYS A 118 4.98 -0.06 -19.32
CA LYS A 118 5.84 0.14 -20.49
C LYS A 118 6.80 -1.03 -20.68
N VAL A 119 7.47 -1.44 -19.61
CA VAL A 119 8.36 -2.61 -19.65
C VAL A 119 7.61 -3.86 -20.09
N MET A 120 6.44 -4.12 -19.51
CA MET A 120 5.66 -5.33 -19.82
C MET A 120 5.06 -5.33 -21.23
N ASN A 121 4.55 -4.20 -21.69
CA ASN A 121 3.79 -4.12 -22.94
C ASN A 121 4.70 -3.82 -24.15
N ASN A 122 5.75 -3.03 -23.95
CA ASN A 122 6.63 -2.56 -25.03
C ASN A 122 8.00 -3.22 -25.01
N ASN A 123 8.26 -4.07 -24.01
CA ASN A 123 9.57 -4.74 -23.83
C ASN A 123 10.73 -3.73 -23.70
N GLU A 124 10.48 -2.57 -23.07
CA GLU A 124 11.50 -1.56 -22.81
C GLU A 124 12.47 -2.01 -21.71
N ASP A 125 13.67 -1.43 -21.69
CA ASP A 125 14.65 -1.71 -20.61
C ASP A 125 14.10 -1.22 -19.28
N PRO A 126 14.01 -2.08 -18.24
CA PRO A 126 13.40 -1.70 -16.95
C PRO A 126 14.14 -0.57 -16.25
N ARG A 127 15.48 -0.54 -16.36
CA ARG A 127 16.30 0.45 -15.67
C ARG A 127 16.16 1.83 -16.33
N GLU A 128 16.29 1.88 -17.65
CA GLU A 128 16.14 3.13 -18.40
C GLU A 128 14.73 3.70 -18.21
N THR A 129 13.72 2.84 -18.36
CA THR A 129 12.33 3.25 -18.19
C THR A 129 12.06 3.86 -16.82
N ILE A 130 12.54 3.25 -15.72
CA ILE A 130 12.29 3.81 -14.38
C ILE A 130 13.05 5.12 -14.17
N LEU A 131 14.27 5.25 -14.70
CA LEU A 131 15.05 6.50 -14.59
C LEU A 131 14.37 7.67 -15.28
N ASP A 132 13.76 7.45 -16.46
CA ASP A 132 12.97 8.47 -17.14
C ASP A 132 11.78 8.96 -16.30
N TYR A 133 11.09 8.01 -15.67
CA TYR A 133 9.97 8.36 -14.78
C TYR A 133 10.41 9.06 -13.49
N VAL A 134 11.61 8.80 -12.96
CA VAL A 134 12.14 9.48 -11.77
C VAL A 134 12.21 11.00 -11.99
N ILE A 135 12.60 11.44 -13.16
CA ILE A 135 12.64 12.88 -13.50
C ILE A 135 11.23 13.50 -13.37
N THR A 136 10.23 12.84 -13.95
CA THR A 136 8.85 13.29 -13.90
C THR A 136 8.28 13.25 -12.48
N ILE A 137 8.55 12.18 -11.73
CA ILE A 137 8.14 12.03 -10.33
C ILE A 137 8.70 13.17 -9.48
N ASN A 138 9.99 13.44 -9.58
CA ASN A 138 10.65 14.49 -8.78
C ASN A 138 10.09 15.88 -9.10
N LYS A 139 9.79 16.15 -10.37
CA LYS A 139 9.14 17.40 -10.79
C LYS A 139 7.74 17.55 -10.16
N GLU A 140 6.91 16.50 -10.22
CA GLU A 140 5.56 16.53 -9.65
C GLU A 140 5.59 16.64 -8.12
N LEU A 141 6.52 15.95 -7.45
CA LEU A 141 6.71 16.07 -6.01
C LEU A 141 7.11 17.50 -5.63
N SER A 142 8.04 18.12 -6.37
CA SER A 142 8.47 19.51 -6.14
C SER A 142 7.33 20.50 -6.32
N ASN A 143 6.56 20.38 -7.41
CA ASN A 143 5.40 21.22 -7.66
C ASN A 143 4.36 21.13 -6.53
N LYS A 144 4.08 19.91 -6.06
CA LYS A 144 3.13 19.72 -4.96
C LYS A 144 3.64 20.24 -3.63
N ARG A 145 4.92 20.12 -3.37
CA ARG A 145 5.54 20.71 -2.18
C ARG A 145 5.42 22.24 -2.19
N GLU A 146 5.65 22.89 -3.32
CA GLU A 146 5.43 24.34 -3.49
C GLU A 146 3.98 24.75 -3.24
N GLU A 147 3.00 24.02 -3.81
CA GLU A 147 1.57 24.28 -3.57
C GLU A 147 1.20 24.26 -2.08
N PHE A 148 1.89 23.42 -1.28
CA PHE A 148 1.70 23.33 0.17
C PHE A 148 2.64 24.27 0.97
N GLY A 149 3.38 25.14 0.31
CA GLY A 149 4.35 26.06 0.96
C GLY A 149 5.56 25.36 1.58
N LEU A 150 5.88 24.14 1.11
CA LEU A 150 7.04 23.37 1.53
C LEU A 150 8.23 23.63 0.61
N LYS A 151 9.45 23.41 1.10
CA LYS A 151 10.65 23.48 0.26
C LYS A 151 10.60 22.41 -0.84
N THR A 152 11.10 22.76 -2.03
CA THR A 152 11.27 21.80 -3.11
C THR A 152 12.36 20.78 -2.80
N LEU A 153 12.39 19.66 -3.51
CA LEU A 153 13.44 18.65 -3.36
C LEU A 153 14.83 19.25 -3.64
N GLU A 154 14.95 20.11 -4.67
CA GLU A 154 16.20 20.77 -5.01
C GLU A 154 16.70 21.72 -3.91
N GLN A 155 15.81 22.41 -3.22
CA GLN A 155 16.15 23.28 -2.10
C GLN A 155 16.65 22.46 -0.90
N GLU A 156 16.01 21.35 -0.58
CA GLU A 156 16.44 20.45 0.50
C GLU A 156 17.79 19.80 0.21
N GLU A 157 18.02 19.35 -1.03
CA GLU A 157 19.33 18.80 -1.44
C GLU A 157 20.47 19.81 -1.32
N LYS A 158 20.23 21.06 -1.70
CA LYS A 158 21.23 22.14 -1.57
C LYS A 158 21.61 22.40 -0.11
N GLU A 159 20.61 22.43 0.78
CA GLU A 159 20.86 22.63 2.22
C GLU A 159 21.59 21.42 2.86
N THR A 160 21.31 20.21 2.40
CA THR A 160 21.97 19.00 2.90
C THR A 160 23.44 18.93 2.47
N LYS A 161 23.77 19.42 1.27
CA LYS A 161 25.15 19.48 0.75
C LYS A 161 25.98 20.61 1.36
N GLN A 162 25.36 21.57 2.04
CA GLN A 162 26.04 22.71 2.70
C GLN A 162 26.30 22.45 4.20
N LYS A 163 25.85 21.33 4.73
CA LYS A 163 26.13 20.85 6.10
C LYS A 163 27.22 19.78 6.09
#